data_582c72d6d51671a7b6df6cc6a02817de
#
_entry.id   582c72d6d51671a7b6df6cc6a02817de
#
_cell.length_a   1.000
_cell.length_b   1.000
_cell.length_c   1.000
_cell.angle_alpha   90.00
_cell.angle_beta   90.00
_cell.angle_gamma   90.00
#
_symmetry.space_group_name_H-M   'P 1'
#
loop_
_entity.id
_entity.type
_entity.pdbx_description
1 polymer ?
#
loop_
_entity_poly.entity_id
_entity_poly.type
_entity_poly.pdbx_seq_one_letter_code
_entity_poly.pdbx_strand_id
1 'polypeptide(L)'
;MSYFVLSAMSEAGYGKEAVLVMKEYFSAMLDLGATTFFEDFAMKWKDGVFPIYRIGEEGKQDFHGDRGDHCYVGFRHSLCHGWASGALPFFTERVLGVNLKSLNDKNEAITP
;
A
#
# COMPACT_ATOMS: atom_id res chain seq x y z
N MET A 1 7.36 1.06 -1.82
CA MET A 1 8.11 0.93 -0.55
C MET A 1 7.47 0.00 0.46
N SER A 2 6.16 -0.01 0.61
CA SER A 2 5.43 -0.81 1.62
C SER A 2 5.82 -2.30 1.67
N TYR A 3 5.95 -2.97 0.51
CA TYR A 3 6.32 -4.38 0.46
C TYR A 3 7.63 -4.69 1.19
N PHE A 4 8.68 -3.91 0.92
CA PHE A 4 9.99 -4.15 1.53
C PHE A 4 9.98 -3.95 3.04
N VAL A 5 9.28 -2.92 3.52
CA VAL A 5 9.15 -2.66 4.96
C VAL A 5 8.38 -3.79 5.65
N LEU A 6 7.23 -4.16 5.11
CA LEU A 6 6.40 -5.23 5.67
C LEU A 6 7.12 -6.59 5.63
N SER A 7 7.84 -6.88 4.54
CA SER A 7 8.63 -8.12 4.43
C SER A 7 9.78 -8.15 5.43
N ALA A 8 10.51 -7.05 5.58
CA ALA A 8 11.59 -6.94 6.56
C ALA A 8 11.07 -7.11 8.01
N MET A 9 9.93 -6.49 8.35
CA MET A 9 9.28 -6.71 9.64
C MET A 9 8.94 -8.18 9.86
N SER A 10 8.37 -8.83 8.86
CA SER A 10 8.01 -10.25 8.94
C SER A 10 9.23 -11.14 9.13
N GLU A 11 10.32 -10.88 8.39
CA GLU A 11 11.59 -11.61 8.50
C GLU A 11 12.28 -11.41 9.86
N ALA A 12 12.13 -10.23 10.43
CA ALA A 12 12.63 -9.91 11.78
C ALA A 12 11.76 -10.51 12.92
N GLY A 13 10.71 -11.26 12.60
CA GLY A 13 9.84 -11.89 13.60
C GLY A 13 8.61 -11.05 14.00
N TYR A 14 8.41 -9.88 13.40
CA TYR A 14 7.28 -8.96 13.65
C TYR A 14 6.14 -9.15 12.63
N GLY A 15 5.82 -10.40 12.28
CA GLY A 15 4.81 -10.68 11.25
C GLY A 15 3.40 -10.22 11.64
N LYS A 16 3.03 -10.32 12.91
CA LYS A 16 1.73 -9.83 13.40
C LYS A 16 1.62 -8.32 13.31
N GLU A 17 2.67 -7.62 13.72
CA GLU A 17 2.77 -6.17 13.65
C GLU A 17 2.78 -5.69 12.20
N ALA A 18 3.46 -6.39 11.30
CA ALA A 18 3.43 -6.09 9.87
C ALA A 18 2.01 -6.16 9.28
N VAL A 19 1.23 -7.17 9.67
CA VAL A 19 -0.18 -7.29 9.27
C VAL A 19 -1.03 -6.15 9.83
N LEU A 20 -0.81 -5.75 11.08
CA LEU A 20 -1.54 -4.63 11.68
C LEU A 20 -1.21 -3.31 10.97
N VAL A 21 0.07 -3.04 10.72
CA VAL A 21 0.52 -1.85 9.96
C VAL A 21 -0.09 -1.84 8.55
N MET A 22 -0.02 -2.98 7.85
CA MET A 22 -0.64 -3.13 6.53
C MET A 22 -2.13 -2.82 6.58
N LYS A 23 -2.85 -3.41 7.52
CA LYS A 23 -4.29 -3.20 7.69
C LYS A 23 -4.62 -1.74 7.94
N GLU A 24 -3.94 -1.09 8.86
CA GLU A 24 -4.17 0.32 9.21
C GLU A 24 -3.90 1.23 8.00
N TYR A 25 -2.75 1.07 7.36
CA TYR A 25 -2.31 1.90 6.26
C TYR A 25 -3.23 1.81 5.03
N PHE A 26 -3.56 0.61 4.60
CA PHE A 26 -4.41 0.42 3.41
C PHE A 26 -5.90 0.65 3.72
N SER A 27 -6.36 0.40 4.95
CA SER A 27 -7.73 0.79 5.34
C SER A 27 -7.93 2.29 5.29
N ALA A 28 -6.93 3.09 5.66
CA ALA A 28 -7.01 4.54 5.54
C ALA A 28 -7.16 5.02 4.08
N MET A 29 -6.53 4.33 3.12
CA MET A 29 -6.77 4.61 1.69
C MET A 29 -8.19 4.21 1.27
N LEU A 30 -8.71 3.08 1.75
CA LEU A 30 -10.07 2.63 1.46
C LEU A 30 -11.11 3.60 2.02
N ASP A 31 -10.89 4.16 3.22
CA ASP A 31 -11.75 5.19 3.83
C ASP A 31 -11.83 6.45 2.96
N LEU A 32 -10.78 6.72 2.18
CA LEU A 32 -10.72 7.81 1.20
C LEU A 32 -11.33 7.41 -0.17
N GLY A 33 -11.92 6.24 -0.26
CA GLY A 33 -12.55 5.73 -1.46
C GLY A 33 -11.59 5.08 -2.46
N ALA A 34 -10.37 4.72 -2.05
CA ALA A 34 -9.39 4.11 -2.94
C ALA A 34 -9.92 2.82 -3.58
N THR A 35 -9.79 2.74 -4.91
CA THR A 35 -10.05 1.53 -5.71
C THR A 35 -8.74 0.92 -6.23
N THR A 36 -7.65 1.65 -6.05
CA THR A 36 -6.29 1.27 -6.43
C THR A 36 -5.32 1.77 -5.36
N PHE A 37 -4.02 1.46 -5.52
CA PHE A 37 -2.98 1.90 -4.59
C PHE A 37 -2.51 3.30 -4.94
N PHE A 38 -2.48 4.19 -3.94
CA PHE A 38 -1.96 5.54 -4.10
C PHE A 38 -0.43 5.52 -4.25
N GLU A 39 0.12 6.42 -5.05
CA GLU A 39 1.55 6.61 -5.25
C GLU A 39 2.26 6.94 -3.94
N ASP A 40 1.68 7.88 -3.21
CA ASP A 40 2.18 8.32 -1.92
C ASP A 40 1.01 8.53 -0.96
N PHE A 41 1.23 8.15 0.28
CA PHE A 41 0.25 8.32 1.34
C PHE A 41 0.97 8.28 2.69
N ALA A 42 0.60 9.18 3.58
CA ALA A 42 1.04 9.14 4.97
C ALA A 42 -0.17 9.18 5.88
N MET A 43 -0.14 8.43 6.98
CA MET A 43 -1.26 8.37 7.94
C MET A 43 -1.65 9.75 8.49
N LYS A 44 -0.68 10.65 8.67
CA LYS A 44 -0.90 12.04 9.08
C LYS A 44 -1.69 12.88 8.05
N TRP A 45 -1.83 12.40 6.82
CA TRP A 45 -2.55 13.10 5.76
C TRP A 45 -4.04 12.73 5.71
N LYS A 46 -4.47 11.73 6.46
CA LYS A 46 -5.83 11.19 6.41
C LYS A 46 -6.91 12.28 6.46
N ASP A 47 -6.72 13.29 7.32
CA ASP A 47 -7.69 14.37 7.50
C ASP A 47 -7.49 15.55 6.53
N GLY A 48 -6.40 15.56 5.76
CA GLY A 48 -6.03 16.62 4.83
C GLY A 48 -6.00 16.20 3.37
N VAL A 49 -6.54 15.02 3.04
CA VAL A 49 -6.63 14.49 1.67
C VAL A 49 -8.09 14.40 1.27
N PHE A 50 -8.43 14.92 0.09
CA PHE A 50 -9.76 14.73 -0.47
C PHE A 50 -9.95 13.27 -0.94
N PRO A 51 -11.13 12.68 -0.68
CA PRO A 51 -11.50 11.39 -1.25
C PRO A 51 -11.37 11.36 -2.77
N ILE A 52 -11.15 10.19 -3.34
CA ILE A 52 -10.89 10.04 -4.79
C ILE A 52 -12.03 10.55 -5.68
N TYR A 53 -13.25 10.55 -5.16
CA TYR A 53 -14.47 10.99 -5.85
C TYR A 53 -14.74 12.50 -5.72
N ARG A 54 -13.84 13.24 -5.03
CA ARG A 54 -13.91 14.72 -4.92
C ARG A 54 -12.69 15.35 -5.57
N ILE A 55 -12.96 16.39 -6.35
CA ILE A 55 -11.91 17.32 -6.79
C ILE A 55 -11.65 18.29 -5.63
N GLY A 56 -10.39 18.60 -5.40
CA GLY A 56 -9.99 19.58 -4.39
C GLY A 56 -10.71 20.92 -4.58
N GLU A 57 -11.16 21.52 -3.49
CA GLU A 57 -11.84 22.81 -3.51
C GLU A 57 -10.81 23.95 -3.44
N GLU A 58 -11.06 25.04 -4.17
CA GLU A 58 -10.19 26.20 -4.14
C GLU A 58 -10.05 26.73 -2.72
N GLY A 59 -8.82 27.00 -2.30
CA GLY A 59 -8.51 27.48 -0.95
C GLY A 59 -8.47 26.42 0.14
N LYS A 60 -8.81 25.16 -0.16
CA LYS A 60 -8.64 24.04 0.78
C LYS A 60 -7.39 23.23 0.47
N GLN A 61 -6.73 22.77 1.51
CA GLN A 61 -5.56 21.92 1.38
C GLN A 61 -5.96 20.51 0.95
N ASP A 62 -5.23 19.97 -0.04
CA ASP A 62 -5.26 18.56 -0.42
C ASP A 62 -3.81 18.09 -0.55
N PHE A 63 -3.36 17.23 0.36
CA PHE A 63 -1.98 16.73 0.35
C PHE A 63 -1.64 15.91 -0.90
N HIS A 64 -2.63 15.37 -1.60
CA HIS A 64 -2.44 14.73 -2.90
C HIS A 64 -2.45 15.70 -4.08
N GLY A 65 -2.82 16.94 -3.85
CA GLY A 65 -2.87 17.98 -4.87
C GLY A 65 -1.55 18.72 -5.04
N ASP A 66 -1.59 19.79 -5.84
CA ASP A 66 -0.46 20.63 -6.23
C ASP A 66 0.33 21.24 -5.08
N ARG A 67 -0.26 21.29 -3.91
CA ARG A 67 0.26 22.00 -2.74
C ARG A 67 0.72 21.05 -1.65
N GLY A 68 0.78 19.78 -1.93
CA GLY A 68 1.40 18.81 -1.03
C GLY A 68 2.90 19.05 -0.96
N ASP A 69 3.49 19.02 0.23
CA ASP A 69 4.92 19.24 0.46
C ASP A 69 5.83 18.27 -0.29
N HIS A 70 5.26 17.25 -0.92
CA HIS A 70 5.96 16.15 -1.56
C HIS A 70 5.55 15.91 -3.01
N CYS A 71 4.70 16.78 -3.57
CA CYS A 71 4.23 16.63 -4.93
C CYS A 71 4.98 17.55 -5.89
N TYR A 72 5.06 17.14 -7.15
CA TYR A 72 5.52 18.03 -8.22
C TYR A 72 4.52 19.18 -8.37
N VAL A 73 5.05 20.40 -8.42
CA VAL A 73 4.22 21.60 -8.58
C VAL A 73 3.36 21.48 -9.85
N GLY A 74 2.07 21.67 -9.73
CA GLY A 74 1.11 21.56 -10.83
C GLY A 74 0.56 20.16 -11.10
N PHE A 75 0.97 19.14 -10.30
CA PHE A 75 0.51 17.77 -10.50
C PHE A 75 0.00 17.16 -9.19
N ARG A 76 -1.06 16.38 -9.30
CA ARG A 76 -1.56 15.56 -8.21
C ARG A 76 -0.78 14.25 -8.15
N HIS A 77 -0.57 13.71 -6.95
CA HIS A 77 -0.07 12.34 -6.78
C HIS A 77 -0.99 11.34 -7.49
N SER A 78 -0.41 10.34 -8.11
CA SER A 78 -1.18 9.29 -8.76
C SER A 78 -2.01 8.52 -7.73
N LEU A 79 -3.29 8.35 -8.03
CA LEU A 79 -4.19 7.51 -7.23
C LEU A 79 -4.23 6.07 -7.73
N CYS A 80 -3.40 5.73 -8.74
CA CYS A 80 -3.26 4.40 -9.31
C CYS A 80 -1.79 4.16 -9.66
N HIS A 81 -1.02 3.64 -8.70
CA HIS A 81 0.43 3.49 -8.85
C HIS A 81 0.88 2.05 -8.60
N GLY A 82 1.35 1.37 -9.63
CA GLY A 82 1.73 -0.04 -9.58
C GLY A 82 2.79 -0.36 -8.51
N TRP A 83 3.74 0.53 -8.28
CA TRP A 83 4.78 0.34 -7.25
C TRP A 83 4.24 0.36 -5.81
N ALA A 84 3.03 0.87 -5.61
CA ALA A 84 2.37 0.87 -4.32
C ALA A 84 1.61 -0.44 -4.03
N SER A 85 1.46 -1.33 -5.02
CA SER A 85 0.66 -2.58 -4.92
C SER A 85 1.28 -3.67 -4.05
N GLY A 86 2.34 -3.37 -3.32
CA GLY A 86 3.11 -4.32 -2.51
C GLY A 86 2.33 -5.03 -1.40
N ALA A 87 1.13 -4.59 -1.06
CA ALA A 87 0.26 -5.28 -0.13
C ALA A 87 -0.15 -6.68 -0.61
N LEU A 88 -0.43 -6.83 -1.92
CA LEU A 88 -0.89 -8.09 -2.48
C LEU A 88 0.17 -9.20 -2.41
N PRO A 89 1.40 -9.01 -2.93
CA PRO A 89 2.45 -10.02 -2.79
C PRO A 89 2.81 -10.28 -1.32
N PHE A 90 2.88 -9.25 -0.47
CA PHE A 90 3.11 -9.47 0.96
C PHE A 90 2.04 -10.39 1.58
N PHE A 91 0.77 -10.12 1.29
CA PHE A 91 -0.32 -10.94 1.81
C PHE A 91 -0.22 -12.39 1.31
N THR A 92 0.05 -12.58 0.03
CA THR A 92 0.17 -13.91 -0.56
C THR A 92 1.37 -14.68 0.00
N GLU A 93 2.52 -14.04 0.07
CA GLU A 93 3.77 -14.71 0.46
C GLU A 93 3.93 -14.89 1.96
N ARG A 94 3.57 -13.87 2.75
CA ARG A 94 3.88 -13.81 4.18
C ARG A 94 2.70 -14.16 5.09
N VAL A 95 1.46 -13.90 4.64
CA VAL A 95 0.27 -14.22 5.42
C VAL A 95 -0.30 -15.59 5.01
N LEU A 96 -0.44 -15.83 3.71
CA LEU A 96 -0.94 -17.11 3.19
C LEU A 96 0.16 -18.16 3.04
N GLY A 97 1.44 -17.78 3.07
CA GLY A 97 2.58 -18.68 2.94
C GLY A 97 2.77 -19.26 1.53
N VAL A 98 2.13 -18.67 0.50
CA VAL A 98 2.24 -19.12 -0.89
C VAL A 98 3.40 -18.37 -1.55
N ASN A 99 4.50 -19.07 -1.79
CA ASN A 99 5.65 -18.51 -2.49
C ASN A 99 6.19 -19.52 -3.51
N LEU A 100 7.01 -19.04 -4.44
CA LEU A 100 7.57 -19.87 -5.52
C LEU A 100 8.36 -21.07 -5.00
N LYS A 101 9.09 -20.91 -3.89
CA LYS A 101 9.85 -22.01 -3.29
C LYS A 101 8.94 -23.11 -2.78
N SER A 102 7.87 -22.75 -2.04
CA SER A 102 6.90 -23.71 -1.52
C SER A 102 6.10 -24.41 -2.62
N LEU A 103 5.94 -23.79 -3.78
CA LEU A 103 5.31 -24.39 -4.96
C LEU A 103 6.25 -25.39 -5.63
N ASN A 104 7.53 -25.07 -5.74
CA ASN A 104 8.53 -25.98 -6.33
C ASN A 104 8.73 -27.22 -5.46
N ASP A 105 8.86 -27.05 -4.15
CA ASP A 105 9.03 -28.19 -3.22
C ASP A 105 7.84 -29.17 -3.28
N LYS A 106 6.62 -28.64 -3.53
CA LYS A 106 5.43 -29.49 -3.73
C LYS A 106 5.39 -30.16 -5.09
N ASN A 107 5.92 -29.53 -6.14
CA ASN A 107 5.97 -30.11 -7.46
C ASN A 107 7.02 -31.25 -7.55
N GLU A 108 8.11 -31.18 -6.79
CA GLU A 108 9.05 -32.30 -6.66
C GLU A 108 8.43 -33.52 -5.95
N ALA A 109 7.44 -33.27 -5.08
CA ALA A 109 6.69 -34.34 -4.40
C ALA A 109 5.55 -34.95 -5.25
N ILE A 110 5.23 -34.36 -6.42
CA ILE A 110 4.15 -34.82 -7.32
C ILE A 110 4.70 -35.50 -8.58
N THR A 111 6.01 -35.71 -8.67
CA THR A 111 6.55 -36.56 -9.74
C THR A 111 6.28 -38.04 -9.41
N PRO A 112 5.47 -38.77 -10.21
CA PRO A 112 5.13 -40.17 -9.99
C PRO A 112 6.33 -41.08 -10.17
#